data_00634873cfbb491ab3bc488d344dd486
#
_entry.id   00634873cfbb491ab3bc488d344dd486
#
_cell.length_a   1.000
_cell.length_b   1.000
_cell.length_c   1.000
_cell.angle_alpha   90.00
_cell.angle_beta   90.00
_cell.angle_gamma   90.00
#
_symmetry.space_group_name_H-M   'P 1'
#
loop_
_entity.id
_entity.type
_entity.pdbx_description
1 polymer ?
#
loop_
_entity_poly.entity_id
_entity_poly.type
_entity_poly.pdbx_seq_one_letter_code
_entity_poly.pdbx_strand_id
1 'polypeptide(L)'
;ADAVLVGGVDTLCKLTLNGFDSLESLSSGICQPCGANRDGINIGEAAGLFLLSKVPAPVMLLSSGESMDAWHISAPHPEGKGAAEAMQKALDAAQLQASDIDYLNLHGTSTPQNDAMEMKAVQTVFSDAAVALSSTKHKTGHCLGAAGAIEAFICQQGLLDQSWLPLHHAGELDDALAEQNY
;
A
#
# COMPACT_ATOMS: atom_id res chain seq x y z
N ALA A 1 -27.65 -5.73 1.15
CA ALA A 1 -27.17 -6.88 1.94
C ALA A 1 -26.88 -6.43 3.36
N ASP A 2 -27.12 -7.31 4.34
CA ASP A 2 -26.82 -7.01 5.75
C ASP A 2 -25.37 -7.37 6.10
N ALA A 3 -24.77 -8.27 5.32
CA ALA A 3 -23.37 -8.63 5.37
C ALA A 3 -22.84 -9.03 3.99
N VAL A 4 -21.55 -8.79 3.75
CA VAL A 4 -20.84 -9.16 2.52
C VAL A 4 -19.50 -9.76 2.87
N LEU A 5 -19.16 -10.89 2.28
CA LEU A 5 -17.82 -11.47 2.35
C LEU A 5 -16.98 -10.88 1.24
N VAL A 6 -15.86 -10.25 1.61
CA VAL A 6 -14.90 -9.59 0.69
C VAL A 6 -13.49 -10.07 0.95
N GLY A 7 -12.63 -9.99 -0.05
CA GLY A 7 -11.22 -10.32 0.12
C GLY A 7 -10.53 -10.69 -1.17
N GLY A 8 -9.32 -11.20 -1.07
CA GLY A 8 -8.50 -11.63 -2.19
C GLY A 8 -7.69 -12.87 -1.86
N VAL A 9 -7.42 -13.65 -2.87
CA VAL A 9 -6.55 -14.84 -2.81
C VAL A 9 -5.64 -14.81 -4.01
N ASP A 10 -4.36 -15.03 -3.79
CA ASP A 10 -3.38 -15.17 -4.86
C ASP A 10 -2.31 -16.19 -4.49
N THR A 11 -1.87 -16.96 -5.46
CA THR A 11 -0.86 -18.01 -5.28
C THR A 11 0.26 -17.87 -6.30
N LEU A 12 1.46 -18.29 -5.92
CA LEU A 12 2.60 -18.27 -6.82
C LEU A 12 2.33 -19.14 -8.05
N CYS A 13 2.52 -18.56 -9.22
CA CYS A 13 2.46 -19.30 -10.46
C CYS A 13 3.50 -18.78 -11.47
N LYS A 14 3.86 -19.64 -12.43
CA LYS A 14 4.85 -19.29 -13.45
C LYS A 14 4.43 -18.11 -14.33
N LEU A 15 3.13 -17.91 -14.53
CA LEU A 15 2.62 -16.80 -15.34
C LEU A 15 2.97 -15.46 -14.71
N THR A 16 2.70 -15.29 -13.42
CA THR A 16 3.00 -14.04 -12.72
C THR A 16 4.51 -13.80 -12.60
N LEU A 17 5.26 -14.84 -12.23
CA LEU A 17 6.72 -14.74 -12.13
C LEU A 17 7.34 -14.33 -13.47
N ASN A 18 7.05 -15.06 -14.55
CA ASN A 18 7.60 -14.75 -15.87
C ASN A 18 7.11 -13.39 -16.40
N GLY A 19 5.87 -13.00 -16.08
CA GLY A 19 5.32 -11.71 -16.47
C GLY A 19 6.10 -10.55 -15.86
N PHE A 20 6.33 -10.56 -14.55
CA PHE A 20 7.08 -9.52 -13.86
C PHE A 20 8.59 -9.58 -14.15
N ASP A 21 9.15 -10.77 -14.36
CA ASP A 21 10.52 -10.95 -14.83
C ASP A 21 10.74 -10.29 -16.20
N SER A 22 9.82 -10.49 -17.13
CA SER A 22 9.88 -9.88 -18.46
C SER A 22 9.76 -8.34 -18.45
N LEU A 23 9.26 -7.77 -17.35
CA LEU A 23 9.20 -6.32 -17.13
C LEU A 23 10.42 -5.82 -16.32
N GLU A 24 11.40 -6.69 -16.06
CA GLU A 24 12.57 -6.36 -15.23
C GLU A 24 12.17 -5.75 -13.87
N SER A 25 11.06 -6.26 -13.28
CA SER A 25 10.47 -5.69 -12.08
C SER A 25 10.65 -6.56 -10.83
N LEU A 26 11.35 -7.69 -10.94
CA LEU A 26 11.66 -8.57 -9.80
C LEU A 26 12.96 -8.13 -9.11
N SER A 27 12.92 -8.12 -7.77
CA SER A 27 14.12 -7.89 -6.96
C SER A 27 15.03 -9.11 -6.98
N SER A 28 16.34 -8.85 -7.02
CA SER A 28 17.38 -9.88 -6.92
C SER A 28 17.56 -10.44 -5.50
N GLY A 29 17.03 -9.75 -4.50
CA GLY A 29 17.09 -10.10 -3.09
C GLY A 29 15.76 -9.89 -2.38
N ILE A 30 15.79 -9.52 -1.11
CA ILE A 30 14.60 -9.07 -0.38
C ILE A 30 14.28 -7.64 -0.84
N CYS A 31 13.07 -7.42 -1.31
CA CYS A 31 12.62 -6.10 -1.75
C CYS A 31 12.71 -5.08 -0.61
N GLN A 32 13.03 -3.84 -0.96
CA GLN A 32 13.30 -2.75 -0.01
C GLN A 32 12.40 -1.56 -0.31
N PRO A 33 11.10 -1.62 0.07
CA PRO A 33 10.19 -0.49 -0.15
C PRO A 33 10.81 0.81 0.38
N CYS A 34 10.82 1.85 -0.44
CA CYS A 34 11.46 3.14 -0.19
C CYS A 34 12.97 3.08 0.11
N GLY A 35 13.62 1.94 -0.06
CA GLY A 35 15.04 1.76 0.18
C GLY A 35 15.92 2.39 -0.90
N ALA A 36 17.14 2.82 -0.51
CA ALA A 36 18.12 3.40 -1.42
C ALA A 36 18.55 2.43 -2.53
N ASN A 37 18.55 1.13 -2.23
CA ASN A 37 18.94 0.07 -3.16
C ASN A 37 17.74 -0.74 -3.68
N ARG A 38 16.54 -0.15 -3.69
CA ARG A 38 15.35 -0.82 -4.21
C ARG A 38 15.50 -1.13 -5.70
N ASP A 39 15.21 -2.36 -6.09
CA ASP A 39 15.43 -2.86 -7.45
C ASP A 39 14.20 -3.60 -8.02
N GLY A 40 13.14 -3.76 -7.25
CA GLY A 40 11.95 -4.46 -7.70
C GLY A 40 11.18 -5.15 -6.59
N ILE A 41 10.19 -5.96 -6.98
CA ILE A 41 9.28 -6.67 -6.08
C ILE A 41 9.74 -8.08 -5.79
N ASN A 42 9.30 -8.64 -4.67
CA ASN A 42 9.19 -10.10 -4.51
C ASN A 42 7.71 -10.48 -4.66
N ILE A 43 7.42 -11.48 -5.49
CA ILE A 43 6.05 -12.00 -5.58
C ILE A 43 5.77 -12.84 -4.32
N GLY A 44 4.64 -12.54 -3.67
CA GLY A 44 4.13 -13.29 -2.53
C GLY A 44 2.87 -14.07 -2.86
N GLU A 45 2.41 -14.87 -1.93
CA GLU A 45 1.11 -15.54 -1.97
C GLU A 45 0.37 -15.33 -0.65
N ALA A 46 -0.94 -15.15 -0.72
CA ALA A 46 -1.78 -14.95 0.44
C ALA A 46 -3.25 -15.21 0.17
N ALA A 47 -4.01 -15.33 1.25
CA ALA A 47 -5.46 -15.29 1.25
C ALA A 47 -5.95 -14.46 2.43
N GLY A 48 -6.80 -13.47 2.17
CA GLY A 48 -7.44 -12.65 3.19
C GLY A 48 -8.92 -12.49 2.91
N LEU A 49 -9.76 -12.74 3.91
CA LEU A 49 -11.22 -12.61 3.81
C LEU A 49 -11.75 -11.80 4.99
N PHE A 50 -12.68 -10.90 4.72
CA PHE A 50 -13.37 -10.08 5.69
C PHE A 50 -14.88 -10.23 5.58
N LEU A 51 -15.55 -10.25 6.71
CA LEU A 51 -17.00 -10.10 6.76
C LEU A 51 -17.33 -8.62 7.08
N LEU A 52 -17.79 -7.89 6.08
CA LEU A 52 -18.33 -6.54 6.25
C LEU A 52 -19.80 -6.65 6.61
N SER A 53 -20.23 -5.99 7.68
CA SER A 53 -21.64 -6.00 8.12
C SER A 53 -22.04 -4.64 8.69
N LYS A 54 -23.35 -4.44 8.83
CA LYS A 54 -23.93 -3.26 9.51
C LYS A 54 -23.89 -3.38 11.05
N VAL A 55 -23.49 -4.54 11.55
CA VAL A 55 -23.36 -4.77 13.01
C VAL A 55 -22.09 -4.05 13.48
N PRO A 56 -22.17 -3.24 14.56
CA PRO A 56 -21.00 -2.58 15.11
C PRO A 56 -19.87 -3.57 15.43
N ALA A 57 -18.67 -3.22 15.07
CA ALA A 57 -17.46 -4.01 15.29
C ALA A 57 -16.34 -3.10 15.85
N PRO A 58 -15.31 -3.68 16.48
CA PRO A 58 -14.19 -2.90 17.02
C PRO A 58 -13.43 -2.09 15.96
N VAL A 59 -13.42 -2.55 14.71
CA VAL A 59 -12.81 -1.85 13.57
C VAL A 59 -13.87 -1.63 12.50
N MET A 60 -13.90 -0.43 11.95
CA MET A 60 -14.87 -0.02 10.93
C MET A 60 -14.15 0.40 9.65
N LEU A 61 -14.71 0.01 8.51
CA LEU A 61 -14.37 0.59 7.22
C LEU A 61 -15.18 1.88 7.05
N LEU A 62 -14.53 3.04 7.09
CA LEU A 62 -15.20 4.34 7.02
C LEU A 62 -15.53 4.74 5.59
N SER A 63 -14.60 4.54 4.68
CA SER A 63 -14.75 4.93 3.27
C SER A 63 -13.78 4.17 2.37
N SER A 64 -13.89 4.45 1.09
CA SER A 64 -12.90 4.07 0.07
C SER A 64 -12.80 5.17 -0.99
N GLY A 65 -11.67 5.22 -1.68
CA GLY A 65 -11.47 6.09 -2.83
C GLY A 65 -10.84 5.31 -3.98
N GLU A 66 -11.24 5.63 -5.19
CA GLU A 66 -10.72 5.01 -6.40
C GLU A 66 -10.46 6.04 -7.49
N SER A 67 -9.51 5.76 -8.33
CA SER A 67 -9.16 6.57 -9.48
C SER A 67 -8.68 5.70 -10.63
N MET A 68 -8.58 6.29 -11.80
CA MET A 68 -7.92 5.67 -12.95
C MET A 68 -6.75 6.53 -13.39
N ASP A 69 -5.56 5.98 -13.29
CA ASP A 69 -4.33 6.64 -13.72
C ASP A 69 -4.02 6.31 -15.20
N ALA A 70 -4.79 6.84 -16.12
CA ALA A 70 -4.70 6.56 -17.56
C ALA A 70 -3.42 7.15 -18.20
N TRP A 71 -2.24 6.89 -17.61
CA TRP A 71 -0.96 7.43 -18.02
C TRP A 71 -0.20 6.50 -18.99
N HIS A 72 0.10 5.29 -18.55
CA HIS A 72 0.89 4.31 -19.29
C HIS A 72 0.47 2.89 -18.96
N ILE A 73 0.70 1.93 -19.87
CA ILE A 73 0.26 0.54 -19.67
C ILE A 73 0.98 -0.18 -18.53
N SER A 74 2.21 0.21 -18.19
CA SER A 74 3.05 -0.46 -17.19
C SER A 74 3.72 0.48 -16.18
N ALA A 75 3.43 1.79 -16.22
CA ALA A 75 4.03 2.76 -15.33
C ALA A 75 2.99 3.74 -14.79
N PRO A 76 3.04 4.10 -13.49
CA PRO A 76 2.15 5.10 -12.92
C PRO A 76 2.51 6.50 -13.41
N HIS A 77 1.57 7.44 -13.26
CA HIS A 77 1.83 8.85 -13.51
C HIS A 77 2.91 9.35 -12.55
N PRO A 78 4.05 9.89 -13.04
CA PRO A 78 5.21 10.20 -12.20
C PRO A 78 4.95 11.23 -11.08
N GLU A 79 3.89 12.02 -11.20
CA GLU A 79 3.46 12.98 -10.17
C GLU A 79 2.39 12.39 -9.22
N GLY A 80 2.11 11.10 -9.26
CA GLY A 80 1.21 10.43 -8.33
C GLY A 80 -0.25 10.87 -8.36
N LYS A 81 -0.71 11.46 -9.48
CA LYS A 81 -2.05 12.06 -9.57
C LYS A 81 -3.16 11.08 -9.24
N GLY A 82 -3.11 9.87 -9.79
CA GLY A 82 -4.12 8.85 -9.55
C GLY A 82 -4.15 8.42 -8.08
N ALA A 83 -2.98 8.14 -7.49
CA ALA A 83 -2.88 7.76 -6.09
C ALA A 83 -3.36 8.90 -5.15
N ALA A 84 -2.94 10.14 -5.41
CA ALA A 84 -3.39 11.31 -4.64
C ALA A 84 -4.91 11.49 -4.73
N GLU A 85 -5.49 11.36 -5.93
CA GLU A 85 -6.93 11.45 -6.12
C GLU A 85 -7.71 10.37 -5.36
N ALA A 86 -7.22 9.11 -5.36
CA ALA A 86 -7.83 8.02 -4.62
C ALA A 86 -7.79 8.27 -3.11
N MET A 87 -6.65 8.70 -2.56
CA MET A 87 -6.51 9.05 -1.15
C MET A 87 -7.42 10.23 -0.76
N GLN A 88 -7.46 11.29 -1.56
CA GLN A 88 -8.31 12.44 -1.30
C GLN A 88 -9.80 12.07 -1.30
N LYS A 89 -10.24 11.27 -2.28
CA LYS A 89 -11.63 10.78 -2.31
C LYS A 89 -12.00 9.95 -1.09
N ALA A 90 -11.07 9.13 -0.58
CA ALA A 90 -11.29 8.36 0.64
C ALA A 90 -11.46 9.28 1.85
N LEU A 91 -10.62 10.31 2.00
CA LEU A 91 -10.74 11.32 3.07
C LEU A 91 -12.06 12.08 2.97
N ASP A 92 -12.39 12.59 1.79
CA ASP A 92 -13.62 13.35 1.54
C ASP A 92 -14.88 12.53 1.87
N ALA A 93 -14.92 11.27 1.43
CA ALA A 93 -16.05 10.37 1.68
C ALA A 93 -16.20 10.00 3.16
N ALA A 94 -15.10 9.92 3.90
CA ALA A 94 -15.09 9.73 5.35
C ALA A 94 -15.36 11.02 6.13
N GLN A 95 -15.31 12.19 5.48
CA GLN A 95 -15.35 13.51 6.11
C GLN A 95 -14.18 13.72 7.10
N LEU A 96 -13.00 13.19 6.75
CA LEU A 96 -11.77 13.30 7.52
C LEU A 96 -10.77 14.25 6.85
N GLN A 97 -9.88 14.80 7.66
CA GLN A 97 -8.73 15.56 7.19
C GLN A 97 -7.47 14.67 7.22
N ALA A 98 -6.44 15.05 6.48
CA ALA A 98 -5.15 14.36 6.50
C ALA A 98 -4.57 14.22 7.92
N SER A 99 -4.77 15.22 8.78
CA SER A 99 -4.35 15.22 10.20
C SER A 99 -5.09 14.22 11.10
N ASP A 100 -6.18 13.63 10.62
CA ASP A 100 -6.95 12.61 11.37
C ASP A 100 -6.43 11.19 11.11
N ILE A 101 -5.39 11.06 10.25
CA ILE A 101 -4.79 9.78 9.88
C ILE A 101 -3.48 9.58 10.64
N ASP A 102 -3.42 8.54 11.44
CA ASP A 102 -2.24 8.18 12.23
C ASP A 102 -1.24 7.33 11.46
N TYR A 103 -1.74 6.48 10.54
CA TYR A 103 -0.91 5.53 9.81
C TYR A 103 -1.43 5.30 8.39
N LEU A 104 -0.51 5.24 7.44
CA LEU A 104 -0.76 4.88 6.05
C LEU A 104 0.10 3.67 5.66
N ASN A 105 -0.55 2.57 5.32
CA ASN A 105 0.12 1.41 4.73
C ASN A 105 0.31 1.66 3.24
N LEU A 106 1.56 1.82 2.82
CA LEU A 106 1.92 2.13 1.45
C LEU A 106 1.73 0.92 0.52
N HIS A 107 1.43 1.19 -0.74
CA HIS A 107 1.62 0.19 -1.78
C HIS A 107 3.06 -0.28 -1.82
N GLY A 108 4.03 0.63 -1.80
CA GLY A 108 5.43 0.41 -1.49
C GLY A 108 6.02 -0.87 -2.06
N THR A 109 6.09 -0.95 -3.38
CA THR A 109 6.48 -2.19 -4.09
C THR A 109 7.98 -2.39 -4.18
N SER A 110 8.78 -1.41 -3.77
CA SER A 110 10.23 -1.43 -3.97
C SER A 110 10.66 -1.25 -5.43
N THR A 111 9.75 -0.88 -6.32
CA THR A 111 10.15 -0.43 -7.66
C THR A 111 10.47 1.06 -7.64
N PRO A 112 11.54 1.51 -8.32
CA PRO A 112 11.92 2.92 -8.32
C PRO A 112 10.78 3.87 -8.70
N GLN A 113 9.99 3.52 -9.72
CA GLN A 113 8.92 4.35 -10.23
C GLN A 113 7.73 4.43 -9.26
N ASN A 114 7.29 3.29 -8.71
CA ASN A 114 6.14 3.29 -7.80
C ASN A 114 6.45 4.05 -6.53
N ASP A 115 7.56 3.75 -5.89
CA ASP A 115 7.86 4.34 -4.59
C ASP A 115 8.07 5.86 -4.70
N ALA A 116 8.76 6.33 -5.74
CA ALA A 116 8.91 7.76 -5.99
C ALA A 116 7.57 8.45 -6.29
N MET A 117 6.71 7.81 -7.08
CA MET A 117 5.38 8.31 -7.40
C MET A 117 4.48 8.38 -6.17
N GLU A 118 4.47 7.30 -5.38
CA GLU A 118 3.63 7.19 -4.20
C GLU A 118 3.99 8.22 -3.13
N MET A 119 5.29 8.45 -2.91
CA MET A 119 5.74 9.49 -1.97
C MET A 119 5.30 10.89 -2.40
N LYS A 120 5.31 11.21 -3.71
CA LYS A 120 4.74 12.47 -4.20
C LYS A 120 3.24 12.58 -3.97
N ALA A 121 2.51 11.48 -4.15
CA ALA A 121 1.08 11.44 -3.87
C ALA A 121 0.80 11.66 -2.37
N VAL A 122 1.56 11.01 -1.50
CA VAL A 122 1.49 11.21 -0.04
C VAL A 122 1.77 12.68 0.30
N GLN A 123 2.84 13.26 -0.22
CA GLN A 123 3.15 14.67 0.01
C GLN A 123 2.03 15.59 -0.46
N THR A 124 1.41 15.31 -1.59
CA THR A 124 0.31 16.12 -2.13
C THR A 124 -0.91 16.13 -1.21
N VAL A 125 -1.24 14.98 -0.60
CA VAL A 125 -2.46 14.81 0.21
C VAL A 125 -2.21 15.13 1.68
N PHE A 126 -1.08 14.70 2.23
CA PHE A 126 -0.78 14.79 3.64
C PHE A 126 0.10 16.00 3.99
N SER A 127 0.84 16.57 3.01
CA SER A 127 1.70 17.76 3.15
C SER A 127 2.37 17.92 4.52
N ASP A 128 1.76 18.69 5.43
CA ASP A 128 2.27 18.99 6.77
C ASP A 128 1.73 18.04 7.86
N ALA A 129 0.88 17.05 7.50
CA ALA A 129 0.36 16.09 8.46
C ALA A 129 1.45 15.06 8.82
N ALA A 130 1.67 14.85 10.11
CA ALA A 130 2.63 13.87 10.61
C ALA A 130 2.01 12.46 10.59
N VAL A 131 1.84 11.87 9.42
CA VAL A 131 1.34 10.50 9.24
C VAL A 131 2.50 9.51 9.24
N ALA A 132 2.39 8.43 10.03
CA ALA A 132 3.38 7.36 9.99
C ALA A 132 3.19 6.50 8.73
N LEU A 133 4.27 6.18 8.03
CA LEU A 133 4.26 5.46 6.76
C LEU A 133 5.04 4.15 6.87
N SER A 134 4.57 3.08 6.27
CA SER A 134 5.41 1.91 5.98
C SER A 134 4.81 1.00 4.92
N SER A 135 5.63 0.12 4.35
CA SER A 135 5.19 -1.02 3.54
C SER A 135 5.66 -2.32 4.17
N THR A 136 4.81 -3.32 4.15
CA THR A 136 5.12 -4.64 4.70
C THR A 136 5.61 -5.64 3.64
N LYS A 137 5.76 -5.20 2.39
CA LYS A 137 6.07 -6.09 1.25
C LYS A 137 7.42 -6.78 1.33
N HIS A 138 8.37 -6.25 2.09
CA HIS A 138 9.63 -6.97 2.39
C HIS A 138 9.43 -8.23 3.24
N LYS A 139 8.27 -8.38 3.90
CA LYS A 139 7.90 -9.57 4.69
C LYS A 139 6.86 -10.45 4.00
N THR A 140 5.88 -9.83 3.37
CA THR A 140 4.76 -10.55 2.73
C THR A 140 5.01 -10.88 1.27
N GLY A 141 5.92 -10.17 0.61
CA GLY A 141 5.95 -10.06 -0.83
C GLY A 141 4.76 -9.25 -1.36
N HIS A 142 4.75 -9.00 -2.65
CA HIS A 142 3.59 -8.44 -3.34
C HIS A 142 2.61 -9.57 -3.68
N CYS A 143 1.57 -9.71 -2.90
CA CYS A 143 0.58 -10.78 -3.04
C CYS A 143 -0.50 -10.49 -4.10
N LEU A 144 -0.23 -9.57 -5.02
CA LEU A 144 -1.07 -9.21 -6.17
C LEU A 144 -2.55 -9.03 -5.79
N GLY A 145 -3.44 -9.93 -6.23
CA GLY A 145 -4.87 -9.86 -5.94
C GLY A 145 -5.23 -10.00 -4.45
N ALA A 146 -4.35 -10.58 -3.63
CA ALA A 146 -4.53 -10.66 -2.19
C ALA A 146 -3.85 -9.51 -1.41
N ALA A 147 -3.04 -8.66 -2.06
CA ALA A 147 -2.23 -7.65 -1.39
C ALA A 147 -3.08 -6.71 -0.52
N GLY A 148 -4.14 -6.13 -1.08
CA GLY A 148 -5.00 -5.21 -0.33
C GLY A 148 -5.71 -5.88 0.85
N ALA A 149 -6.05 -7.17 0.76
CA ALA A 149 -6.65 -7.91 1.87
C ALA A 149 -5.65 -8.11 3.01
N ILE A 150 -4.40 -8.48 2.72
CA ILE A 150 -3.35 -8.64 3.73
C ILE A 150 -2.98 -7.31 4.37
N GLU A 151 -2.86 -6.25 3.58
CA GLU A 151 -2.56 -4.90 4.07
C GLU A 151 -3.70 -4.36 4.95
N ALA A 152 -4.95 -4.57 4.57
CA ALA A 152 -6.10 -4.25 5.42
C ALA A 152 -6.10 -5.05 6.74
N PHE A 153 -5.72 -6.34 6.72
CA PHE A 153 -5.56 -7.14 7.93
C PHE A 153 -4.47 -6.59 8.84
N ILE A 154 -3.33 -6.18 8.28
CA ILE A 154 -2.22 -5.56 9.02
C ILE A 154 -2.69 -4.27 9.68
N CYS A 155 -3.39 -3.39 8.95
CA CYS A 155 -3.97 -2.17 9.50
C CYS A 155 -5.01 -2.47 10.60
N GLN A 156 -5.86 -3.49 10.40
CA GLN A 156 -6.81 -3.94 11.42
C GLN A 156 -6.10 -4.38 12.71
N GLN A 157 -5.01 -5.13 12.61
CA GLN A 157 -4.24 -5.56 13.79
C GLN A 157 -3.62 -4.35 14.50
N GLY A 158 -3.09 -3.37 13.78
CA GLY A 158 -2.58 -2.13 14.36
C GLY A 158 -3.65 -1.33 15.12
N LEU A 159 -4.89 -1.31 14.60
CA LEU A 159 -6.01 -0.66 15.29
C LEU A 159 -6.47 -1.41 16.54
N LEU A 160 -6.40 -2.74 16.54
CA LEU A 160 -6.78 -3.57 17.68
C LEU A 160 -5.69 -3.61 18.77
N ASP A 161 -4.43 -3.61 18.36
CA ASP A 161 -3.27 -3.55 19.25
C ASP A 161 -2.48 -2.27 18.97
N GLN A 162 -2.86 -1.18 19.64
CA GLN A 162 -2.27 0.16 19.46
C GLN A 162 -0.79 0.25 19.86
N SER A 163 -0.22 -0.79 20.46
CA SER A 163 1.21 -0.86 20.72
C SER A 163 2.02 -1.34 19.50
N TRP A 164 1.34 -1.82 18.47
CA TRP A 164 1.96 -2.43 17.30
C TRP A 164 1.67 -1.62 16.04
N LEU A 165 2.68 -0.96 15.52
CA LEU A 165 2.68 -0.41 14.17
C LEU A 165 3.71 -1.19 13.35
N PRO A 166 3.40 -1.55 12.11
CA PRO A 166 4.35 -2.27 11.25
C PRO A 166 5.41 -1.32 10.71
N LEU A 167 6.10 -0.62 11.60
CA LEU A 167 7.18 0.30 11.27
C LEU A 167 8.43 -0.51 10.91
N HIS A 168 8.53 -0.93 9.67
CA HIS A 168 9.69 -1.62 9.19
C HIS A 168 9.98 -1.30 7.72
N HIS A 169 11.21 -0.95 7.48
CA HIS A 169 11.83 -0.97 6.17
C HIS A 169 12.96 -2.01 6.17
N ALA A 170 13.25 -2.57 5.02
CA ALA A 170 14.43 -3.40 4.82
C ALA A 170 15.54 -2.52 4.21
N GLY A 171 16.68 -2.46 4.86
CA GLY A 171 17.82 -1.70 4.39
C GLY A 171 17.79 -0.21 4.74
N GLU A 172 18.63 0.57 4.07
CA GLU A 172 18.76 2.01 4.23
C GLU A 172 17.70 2.73 3.39
N LEU A 173 17.02 3.71 3.96
CA LEU A 173 16.03 4.51 3.24
C LEU A 173 16.71 5.38 2.17
N ASP A 174 16.01 5.63 1.08
CA ASP A 174 16.42 6.62 0.09
C ASP A 174 16.24 8.03 0.64
N ASP A 175 17.33 8.77 0.80
CA ASP A 175 17.30 10.14 1.33
C ASP A 175 16.34 11.05 0.57
N ALA A 176 16.17 10.84 -0.74
CA ALA A 176 15.24 11.59 -1.56
C ALA A 176 13.76 11.31 -1.20
N LEU A 177 13.48 10.21 -0.50
CA LEU A 177 12.15 9.83 -0.03
C LEU A 177 12.01 9.99 1.49
N ALA A 178 13.12 10.05 2.24
CA ALA A 178 13.15 10.08 3.70
C ALA A 178 12.61 11.38 4.32
N GLU A 179 12.46 12.46 3.54
CA GLU A 179 11.86 13.72 3.99
C GLU A 179 10.37 13.60 4.35
N GLN A 180 9.76 12.43 4.18
CA GLN A 180 8.33 12.18 4.24
C GLN A 180 7.89 11.33 5.45
N ASN A 181 8.50 11.41 6.63
CA ASN A 181 8.07 10.69 7.85
C ASN A 181 7.90 9.15 7.69
N TYR A 182 8.74 8.53 6.86
CA TYR A 182 8.73 7.08 6.65
C TYR A 182 9.23 6.32 7.88
#